data_2ef99bcd81dc113519120f3b4a0daae7
#
_entry.id   2ef99bcd81dc113519120f3b4a0daae7
#
_cell.length_a   1.000
_cell.length_b   1.000
_cell.length_c   1.000
_cell.angle_alpha   90.00
_cell.angle_beta   90.00
_cell.angle_gamma   90.00
#
_symmetry.space_group_name_H-M   'P 1'
#
loop_
_entity.id
_entity.type
_entity.pdbx_description
1 polymer ?
#
loop_
_entity_poly.entity_id
_entity_poly.type
_entity_poly.pdbx_seq_one_letter_code
_entity_poly.pdbx_strand_id
1 'polypeptide(L)'
;AFVAGSTVHGAGANTTDDVRWALTINYCNGSMRQQENLMLGVKPERMMTFPKELQDILGFKISKGAGHIFASDPRQELLGRYGEGSKEDPYLLERNGLHSRPKLKN
;
A
#
# COMPACT_ATOMS: atom_id res chain seq x y z
N ALA A 1 -16.59 -15.71 2.46
CA ALA A 1 -16.11 -16.73 1.52
C ALA A 1 -14.85 -16.21 0.82
N PHE A 2 -13.89 -17.10 0.53
CA PHE A 2 -12.79 -16.82 -0.38
C PHE A 2 -13.09 -17.49 -1.72
N VAL A 3 -12.94 -16.72 -2.79
CA VAL A 3 -13.26 -17.16 -4.15
C VAL A 3 -12.05 -16.90 -5.03
N ALA A 4 -11.59 -17.91 -5.79
CA ALA A 4 -10.56 -17.69 -6.80
C ALA A 4 -11.13 -16.81 -7.93
N GLY A 5 -10.32 -15.89 -8.47
CA GLY A 5 -10.78 -14.96 -9.51
C GLY A 5 -11.29 -15.62 -10.79
N SER A 6 -10.87 -16.88 -11.04
CA SER A 6 -11.34 -17.70 -12.16
C SER A 6 -12.66 -18.44 -11.90
N THR A 7 -13.16 -18.42 -10.68
CA THR A 7 -14.41 -19.09 -10.32
C THR A 7 -15.60 -18.34 -10.90
N VAL A 8 -16.47 -19.05 -11.60
CA VAL A 8 -17.72 -18.47 -12.07
C VAL A 8 -18.60 -18.15 -10.86
N HIS A 9 -18.91 -16.90 -10.68
CA HIS A 9 -19.70 -16.42 -9.55
C HIS A 9 -20.58 -15.23 -9.95
N GLY A 10 -21.52 -14.88 -9.09
CA GLY A 10 -22.36 -13.71 -9.29
C GLY A 10 -23.09 -13.33 -8.01
N ALA A 11 -23.72 -12.16 -8.04
CA ALA A 11 -24.57 -11.71 -6.94
C ALA A 11 -26.00 -12.18 -7.15
N GLY A 12 -26.57 -12.87 -6.16
CA GLY A 12 -28.00 -13.18 -6.12
C GLY A 12 -28.83 -11.92 -5.85
N ALA A 13 -30.10 -11.95 -6.24
CA ALA A 13 -31.03 -10.88 -5.97
C ALA A 13 -31.23 -10.69 -4.44
N ASN A 14 -31.45 -9.44 -4.03
CA ASN A 14 -31.96 -9.15 -2.68
C ASN A 14 -33.50 -9.29 -2.74
N THR A 15 -34.03 -10.26 -2.02
CA THR A 15 -35.49 -10.56 -1.96
C THR A 15 -36.14 -10.00 -0.72
N THR A 16 -35.44 -9.16 0.05
CA THR A 16 -35.94 -8.50 1.25
C THR A 16 -36.22 -7.03 1.00
N ASP A 17 -37.01 -6.40 1.87
CA ASP A 17 -37.29 -4.96 1.81
C ASP A 17 -36.12 -4.12 2.37
N ASP A 18 -35.13 -4.75 2.99
CA ASP A 18 -33.95 -4.10 3.56
C ASP A 18 -32.81 -3.96 2.56
N VAL A 19 -31.91 -3.01 2.80
CA VAL A 19 -30.69 -2.81 2.01
C VAL A 19 -29.67 -3.91 2.34
N ARG A 20 -29.19 -4.62 1.31
CA ARG A 20 -28.11 -5.57 1.44
C ARG A 20 -26.77 -4.92 1.06
N TRP A 21 -25.87 -4.79 2.03
CA TRP A 21 -24.52 -4.36 1.81
C TRP A 21 -23.61 -5.56 1.48
N ALA A 22 -22.77 -5.41 0.50
CA ALA A 22 -21.74 -6.39 0.17
C ALA A 22 -20.39 -5.68 0.01
N LEU A 23 -19.35 -6.25 0.61
CA LEU A 23 -17.98 -5.80 0.45
C LEU A 23 -17.18 -6.88 -0.30
N THR A 24 -16.64 -6.51 -1.43
CA THR A 24 -15.74 -7.36 -2.21
C THR A 24 -14.31 -6.83 -2.09
N ILE A 25 -13.42 -7.67 -1.55
CA ILE A 25 -12.01 -7.33 -1.37
C ILE A 25 -11.20 -8.20 -2.33
N ASN A 26 -10.49 -7.58 -3.26
CA ASN A 26 -9.66 -8.27 -4.22
C ASN A 26 -8.21 -8.33 -3.74
N TYR A 27 -7.62 -9.52 -3.81
CA TYR A 27 -6.22 -9.76 -3.52
C TYR A 27 -5.47 -10.15 -4.78
N CYS A 28 -4.25 -9.71 -4.92
CA CYS A 28 -3.36 -10.13 -5.99
C CYS A 28 -2.02 -10.62 -5.43
N ASN A 29 -1.22 -11.27 -6.27
CA ASN A 29 0.13 -11.64 -5.90
C ASN A 29 0.96 -10.36 -5.66
N GLY A 30 1.83 -10.35 -4.65
CA GLY A 30 2.63 -9.18 -4.29
C GLY A 30 3.60 -8.66 -5.36
N SER A 31 3.81 -9.42 -6.44
CA SER A 31 4.56 -8.96 -7.62
C SER A 31 3.67 -8.30 -8.67
N MET A 32 2.36 -8.28 -8.48
CA MET A 32 1.39 -7.66 -9.37
C MET A 32 0.99 -6.28 -8.84
N ARG A 33 0.70 -5.37 -9.76
CA ARG A 33 0.15 -4.07 -9.38
C ARG A 33 -1.28 -4.23 -8.89
N GLN A 34 -1.59 -3.64 -7.76
CA GLN A 34 -2.95 -3.56 -7.25
C GLN A 34 -3.84 -2.75 -8.20
N GLN A 35 -5.10 -3.12 -8.27
CA GLN A 35 -6.11 -2.39 -9.06
C GLN A 35 -6.26 -0.94 -8.56
N GLU A 36 -6.29 -0.77 -7.25
CA GLU A 36 -6.28 0.54 -6.59
C GLU A 36 -4.89 0.82 -6.03
N ASN A 37 -4.34 2.02 -6.24
CA ASN A 37 -3.04 2.38 -5.70
C ASN A 37 -3.17 2.83 -4.23
N LEU A 38 -3.19 1.87 -3.33
CA LEU A 38 -3.38 2.11 -1.90
C LEU A 38 -2.21 2.86 -1.25
N MET A 39 -1.02 2.80 -1.83
CA MET A 39 0.13 3.56 -1.34
C MET A 39 -0.04 5.08 -1.53
N LEU A 40 -0.83 5.49 -2.51
CA LEU A 40 -1.19 6.90 -2.73
C LEU A 40 -2.58 7.24 -2.16
N GLY A 41 -3.49 6.28 -2.12
CA GLY A 41 -4.87 6.48 -1.68
C GLY A 41 -5.03 6.56 -0.16
N VAL A 42 -4.11 5.99 0.61
CA VAL A 42 -4.13 6.04 2.08
C VAL A 42 -3.07 7.01 2.56
N LYS A 43 -3.48 7.98 3.39
CA LYS A 43 -2.54 8.94 3.96
C LYS A 43 -1.45 8.21 4.76
N PRO A 44 -0.16 8.58 4.61
CA PRO A 44 0.95 7.92 5.29
C PRO A 44 0.79 7.85 6.81
N GLU A 45 0.31 8.93 7.44
CA GLU A 45 0.11 8.99 8.89
C GLU A 45 -0.93 7.95 9.35
N ARG A 46 -1.99 7.75 8.55
CA ARG A 46 -2.99 6.71 8.82
C ARG A 46 -2.42 5.32 8.58
N MET A 47 -1.62 5.15 7.53
CA MET A 47 -0.96 3.87 7.23
C MET A 47 -0.10 3.41 8.40
N MET A 48 0.60 4.33 9.06
CA MET A 48 1.47 4.03 10.20
C MET A 48 0.70 3.54 11.44
N THR A 49 -0.61 3.82 11.54
CA THR A 49 -1.46 3.31 12.65
C THR A 49 -1.95 1.89 12.42
N PHE A 50 -1.78 1.32 11.24
CA PHE A 50 -2.27 -0.02 10.94
C PHE A 50 -1.33 -1.10 11.47
N PRO A 51 -1.84 -2.29 11.83
CA PRO A 51 -1.02 -3.45 12.11
C PRO A 51 -0.10 -3.78 10.92
N LYS A 52 1.07 -4.33 11.21
CA LYS A 52 2.08 -4.66 10.20
C LYS A 52 1.53 -5.56 9.09
N GLU A 53 0.73 -6.54 9.47
CA GLU A 53 0.12 -7.50 8.54
C GLU A 53 -0.81 -6.78 7.54
N LEU A 54 -1.55 -5.77 7.99
CA LEU A 54 -2.40 -4.97 7.13
C LEU A 54 -1.55 -4.08 6.20
N GLN A 55 -0.48 -3.47 6.71
CA GLN A 55 0.47 -2.72 5.88
C GLN A 55 1.07 -3.61 4.77
N ASP A 56 1.42 -4.85 5.10
CA ASP A 56 1.96 -5.82 4.15
C ASP A 56 0.95 -6.12 3.01
N ILE A 57 -0.31 -6.37 3.37
CA ILE A 57 -1.40 -6.64 2.40
C ILE A 57 -1.67 -5.41 1.52
N LEU A 58 -1.57 -4.22 2.09
CA LEU A 58 -1.77 -2.96 1.37
C LEU A 58 -0.60 -2.58 0.44
N GLY A 59 0.46 -3.39 0.39
CA GLY A 59 1.58 -3.23 -0.53
C GLY A 59 2.83 -2.58 0.08
N PHE A 60 2.86 -2.33 1.39
CA PHE A 60 4.02 -1.78 2.09
C PHE A 60 5.01 -2.87 2.49
N LYS A 61 5.25 -3.80 1.57
CA LYS A 61 6.22 -4.88 1.72
C LYS A 61 6.86 -5.20 0.37
N ILE A 62 8.16 -5.42 0.38
CA ILE A 62 8.86 -5.97 -0.79
C ILE A 62 8.42 -7.43 -0.98
N SER A 63 7.96 -7.75 -2.19
CA SER A 63 7.57 -9.10 -2.57
C SER A 63 8.32 -9.53 -3.82
N LYS A 64 9.11 -10.58 -3.72
CA LYS A 64 9.87 -11.14 -4.86
C LYS A 64 10.67 -10.09 -5.64
N GLY A 65 11.28 -9.15 -4.94
CA GLY A 65 12.07 -8.07 -5.55
C GLY A 65 11.24 -6.92 -6.14
N ALA A 66 9.92 -6.90 -5.94
CA ALA A 66 9.06 -5.79 -6.35
C ALA A 66 8.54 -5.00 -5.13
N GLY A 67 8.25 -3.72 -5.30
CA GLY A 67 7.64 -2.87 -4.29
C GLY A 67 8.61 -1.95 -3.55
N HIS A 68 9.83 -1.78 -4.04
CA HIS A 68 10.81 -0.84 -3.45
C HIS A 68 10.38 0.62 -3.62
N ILE A 69 10.68 1.43 -2.60
CA ILE A 69 10.72 2.90 -2.70
C ILE A 69 12.18 3.31 -2.50
N PHE A 70 12.77 3.99 -3.47
CA PHE A 70 14.18 4.41 -3.44
C PHE A 70 15.17 3.26 -3.12
N ALA A 71 14.95 2.07 -3.68
CA ALA A 71 15.71 0.84 -3.40
C ALA A 71 15.63 0.36 -1.94
N SER A 72 14.67 0.84 -1.18
CA SER A 72 14.45 0.51 0.23
C SER A 72 13.06 -0.09 0.48
N ASP A 73 12.87 -0.67 1.65
CA ASP A 73 11.57 -1.16 2.08
C ASP A 73 10.59 0.01 2.29
N PRO A 74 9.39 -0.03 1.67
CA PRO A 74 8.42 1.07 1.77
C PRO A 74 8.05 1.45 3.21
N ARG A 75 8.03 0.47 4.11
CA ARG A 75 7.71 0.72 5.51
C ARG A 75 8.81 1.51 6.22
N GLN A 76 10.06 1.20 5.92
CA GLN A 76 11.19 1.94 6.47
C GLN A 76 11.23 3.37 5.98
N GLU A 77 10.89 3.58 4.70
CA GLU A 77 10.75 4.92 4.14
C GLU A 77 9.62 5.71 4.82
N LEU A 78 8.49 5.07 5.10
CA LEU A 78 7.40 5.70 5.84
C LEU A 78 7.79 6.02 7.28
N LEU A 79 8.43 5.11 8.00
CA LEU A 79 8.91 5.34 9.36
C LEU A 79 9.89 6.50 9.42
N GLY A 80 10.80 6.61 8.45
CA GLY A 80 11.74 7.71 8.36
C GLY A 80 11.08 9.07 8.12
N ARG A 81 9.95 9.10 7.39
CA ARG A 81 9.25 10.34 7.02
C ARG A 81 8.15 10.75 7.99
N TYR A 82 7.42 9.79 8.54
CA TYR A 82 6.16 9.99 9.27
C TYR A 82 6.11 9.30 10.62
N GLY A 83 7.15 8.57 11.01
CA GLY A 83 7.24 7.90 12.32
C GLY A 83 7.52 8.88 13.45
N GLU A 84 7.30 8.44 14.69
CA GLU A 84 7.66 9.24 15.87
C GLU A 84 9.15 9.60 15.85
N GLY A 85 9.45 10.89 16.04
CA GLY A 85 10.81 11.43 15.99
C GLY A 85 11.36 11.62 14.59
N SER A 86 10.56 11.39 13.52
CA SER A 86 10.95 11.75 12.17
C SER A 86 11.12 13.27 12.10
N LYS A 87 12.33 13.70 11.80
CA LYS A 87 12.51 15.03 11.22
C LYS A 87 12.13 14.88 9.76
N GLU A 88 11.35 15.81 9.21
CA GLU A 88 11.19 15.91 7.76
C GLU A 88 12.60 16.00 7.14
N ASP A 89 13.12 14.84 6.78
CA ASP A 89 14.34 14.80 5.98
C ASP A 89 13.90 14.65 4.51
N PRO A 90 13.89 15.72 3.74
CA PRO A 90 13.51 15.66 2.34
C PRO A 90 14.50 14.81 1.51
N TYR A 91 15.60 14.34 2.09
CA TYR A 91 16.70 13.68 1.39
C TYR A 91 17.10 12.34 2.01
N LEU A 92 16.14 11.45 2.25
CA LEU A 92 16.44 10.06 2.60
C LEU A 92 17.44 9.37 1.65
N LEU A 93 17.60 9.92 0.45
CA LEU A 93 18.59 9.49 -0.53
C LEU A 93 20.04 9.66 -0.04
N GLU A 94 20.32 10.67 0.76
CA GLU A 94 21.66 10.88 1.34
C GLU A 94 21.97 9.81 2.40
N ARG A 95 20.97 9.38 3.17
CA ARG A 95 21.14 8.32 4.17
C ARG A 95 21.48 6.96 3.56
N ASN A 96 21.06 6.72 2.32
CA ASN A 96 21.28 5.45 1.61
C ASN A 96 22.42 5.53 0.59
N GLY A 97 23.21 6.61 0.57
CA GLY A 97 24.31 6.79 -0.38
C GLY A 97 23.87 6.98 -1.83
N LEU A 98 22.59 7.24 -2.08
CA LEU A 98 22.06 7.55 -3.39
C LEU A 98 22.18 9.06 -3.62
N HIS A 99 22.78 9.44 -4.74
CA HIS A 99 23.02 10.84 -5.10
C HIS A 99 21.74 11.66 -5.11
N SER A 100 21.82 12.88 -4.60
CA SER A 100 20.75 13.85 -4.52
C SER A 100 20.02 14.02 -5.86
N ARG A 101 18.69 14.02 -5.81
CA ARG A 101 17.87 14.39 -6.96
C ARG A 101 18.22 15.83 -7.38
N PRO A 102 18.30 16.11 -8.68
CA PRO A 102 18.38 17.49 -9.13
C PRO A 102 17.18 18.27 -8.60
N LYS A 103 17.44 19.43 -8.00
CA LYS A 103 16.35 20.34 -7.58
C LYS A 103 15.55 20.70 -8.83
N LEU A 104 14.27 20.35 -8.86
CA LEU A 104 13.35 20.88 -9.86
C LEU A 104 13.34 22.39 -9.65
N LYS A 105 13.88 23.14 -10.63
CA LYS A 105 13.70 24.58 -10.68
C LYS A 105 12.24 24.84 -11.03
N ASN A 106 11.52 25.53 -10.14
CA ASN A 106 10.22 26.10 -10.45
C ASN A 106 10.35 27.12 -11.56
#